data_3e2744ea6c70e8a2b1bd4e3ab1437cd3
#
_entry.id   3e2744ea6c70e8a2b1bd4e3ab1437cd3
#
_cell.length_a   1.000
_cell.length_b   1.000
_cell.length_c   1.000
_cell.angle_alpha   90.00
_cell.angle_beta   90.00
_cell.angle_gamma   90.00
#
_symmetry.space_group_name_H-M   'P 1'
#
loop_
_entity.id
_entity.type
_entity.pdbx_description
1 polymer ?
#
loop_
_entity_poly.entity_id
_entity_poly.type
_entity_poly.pdbx_seq_one_letter_code
_entity_poly.pdbx_strand_id
1 'polypeptide(L)'
;MMDINKIKEVLPHRYPFLLIDRIIDLEPDFSAHAIKCVTINEPFFEGHFPGRPLMPGVLVVEAIVQTACFAVGIKMKEEMKNPGVSFMTIDKCKFRKPVTPGDVLNLK
;
A
#
# COMPACT_ATOMS: atom_id res chain seq x y z
N MET A 1 -11.73 6.31 9.31
CA MET A 1 -11.63 5.97 7.88
C MET A 1 -11.13 7.15 7.09
N MET A 2 -10.14 6.95 6.24
CA MET A 2 -9.54 8.02 5.48
C MET A 2 -9.51 7.67 3.99
N ASP A 3 -9.87 8.65 3.15
CA ASP A 3 -9.95 8.44 1.72
C ASP A 3 -8.62 8.71 1.01
N ILE A 4 -8.62 8.56 -0.30
CA ILE A 4 -7.42 8.72 -1.12
C ILE A 4 -6.82 10.14 -1.01
N ASN A 5 -7.63 11.14 -0.78
CA ASN A 5 -7.11 12.49 -0.68
C ASN A 5 -6.25 12.65 0.57
N LYS A 6 -6.67 12.06 1.69
CA LYS A 6 -5.87 12.08 2.90
C LYS A 6 -4.59 11.26 2.75
N ILE A 7 -4.70 10.12 2.06
CA ILE A 7 -3.53 9.28 1.79
C ILE A 7 -2.48 10.09 1.00
N LYS A 8 -2.92 10.82 -0.01
CA LYS A 8 -2.01 11.62 -0.83
C LYS A 8 -1.37 12.78 -0.09
N GLU A 9 -2.00 13.25 0.98
CA GLU A 9 -1.39 14.29 1.83
C GLU A 9 -0.20 13.76 2.62
N VAL A 10 -0.20 12.46 2.94
CA VAL A 10 0.81 11.86 3.81
C VAL A 10 1.88 11.14 3.00
N LEU A 11 1.47 10.38 1.98
CA LEU A 11 2.40 9.62 1.14
C LEU A 11 2.78 10.40 -0.11
N PRO A 12 4.07 10.40 -0.49
CA PRO A 12 4.50 11.07 -1.72
C PRO A 12 4.21 10.25 -2.98
N HIS A 13 3.89 8.97 -2.83
CA HIS A 13 3.67 8.08 -3.97
C HIS A 13 2.51 8.57 -4.84
N ARG A 14 2.62 8.35 -6.13
CA ARG A 14 1.57 8.70 -7.10
C ARG A 14 1.44 7.60 -8.13
N TYR A 15 0.39 7.65 -8.95
CA TYR A 15 0.17 6.68 -10.02
C TYR A 15 1.44 6.51 -10.86
N PRO A 16 1.84 5.30 -11.21
CA PRO A 16 1.12 4.02 -10.94
C PRO A 16 1.60 3.31 -9.67
N PHE A 17 2.33 3.97 -8.80
CA PHE A 17 2.98 3.35 -7.66
C PHE A 17 2.32 3.64 -6.32
N LEU A 18 1.21 4.34 -6.30
CA LEU A 18 0.41 4.51 -5.08
C LEU A 18 -0.53 3.31 -4.97
N LEU A 19 -0.29 2.46 -3.98
CA LEU A 19 -0.92 1.14 -3.90
C LEU A 19 -1.90 1.00 -2.73
N ILE A 20 -2.46 2.10 -2.26
CA ILE A 20 -3.45 2.10 -1.18
C ILE A 20 -4.64 2.93 -1.63
N ASP A 21 -5.84 2.42 -1.44
CA ASP A 21 -7.05 3.11 -1.86
C ASP A 21 -7.81 3.75 -0.70
N ARG A 22 -7.75 3.14 0.48
CA ARG A 22 -8.46 3.66 1.65
C ARG A 22 -7.82 3.16 2.93
N ILE A 23 -7.83 4.00 3.96
CA ILE A 23 -7.45 3.60 5.31
C ILE A 23 -8.73 3.30 6.08
N ILE A 24 -8.87 2.08 6.55
CA ILE A 24 -10.06 1.64 7.27
C ILE A 24 -9.94 1.96 8.74
N ASP A 25 -8.78 1.70 9.33
CA ASP A 25 -8.55 1.90 10.75
C ASP A 25 -7.10 2.27 10.98
N LEU A 26 -6.85 3.09 11.99
CA LEU A 26 -5.51 3.61 12.23
C LEU A 26 -5.30 3.94 13.69
N GLU A 27 -4.20 3.42 14.25
CA GLU A 27 -3.59 3.93 15.46
C GLU A 27 -2.22 4.50 15.09
N PRO A 28 -2.06 5.84 15.07
CA PRO A 28 -0.83 6.44 14.54
C PRO A 28 0.42 5.89 15.21
N ASP A 29 1.42 5.55 14.38
CA ASP A 29 2.70 4.98 14.79
C ASP A 29 2.56 3.63 15.50
N PHE A 30 1.44 2.97 15.39
CA PHE A 30 1.21 1.69 16.05
C PHE A 30 0.67 0.64 15.09
N SER A 31 -0.48 0.89 14.47
CA SER A 31 -1.07 -0.07 13.54
C SER A 31 -1.93 0.64 12.51
N ALA A 32 -2.11 -0.01 11.38
CA ALA A 32 -2.97 0.50 10.34
C ALA A 32 -3.63 -0.66 9.59
N HIS A 33 -4.85 -0.42 9.14
CA HIS A 33 -5.56 -1.33 8.25
C HIS A 33 -6.00 -0.54 7.02
N ALA A 34 -5.44 -0.90 5.88
CA ALA A 34 -5.75 -0.27 4.62
C ALA A 34 -6.33 -1.28 3.65
N ILE A 35 -6.92 -0.81 2.57
CA ILE A 35 -7.35 -1.67 1.49
C ILE A 35 -6.75 -1.20 0.17
N LYS A 36 -6.51 -2.15 -0.72
CA LYS A 36 -6.18 -1.92 -2.10
C LYS A 36 -7.15 -2.70 -2.97
N CYS A 37 -7.80 -2.00 -3.87
CA CYS A 37 -8.67 -2.63 -4.87
C CYS A 37 -7.82 -3.03 -6.07
N VAL A 38 -7.76 -4.32 -6.36
CA VAL A 38 -6.95 -4.84 -7.46
C VAL A 38 -7.82 -4.93 -8.70
N THR A 39 -7.43 -4.25 -9.76
CA THR A 39 -8.20 -4.23 -11.01
C THR A 39 -7.32 -4.57 -12.20
N ILE A 40 -7.95 -5.04 -13.28
CA ILE A 40 -7.22 -5.36 -14.50
C ILE A 40 -6.62 -4.10 -15.15
N ASN A 41 -7.11 -2.93 -14.78
CA ASN A 41 -6.63 -1.66 -15.36
C ASN A 41 -5.28 -1.20 -14.80
N GLU A 42 -4.60 -2.03 -14.03
CA GLU A 42 -3.30 -1.67 -13.50
C GLU A 42 -2.20 -2.08 -14.47
N PRO A 43 -1.21 -1.20 -14.69
CA PRO A 43 -0.21 -1.40 -15.75
C PRO A 43 0.64 -2.65 -15.59
N PHE A 44 0.88 -3.12 -14.36
CA PHE A 44 1.74 -4.28 -14.19
C PHE A 44 1.12 -5.58 -14.72
N PHE A 45 -0.20 -5.64 -14.93
CA PHE A 45 -0.82 -6.85 -15.45
C PHE A 45 -0.55 -7.09 -16.92
N GLU A 46 -0.08 -6.09 -17.65
CA GLU A 46 0.30 -6.27 -19.06
C GLU A 46 1.46 -7.27 -19.18
N GLY A 47 2.40 -7.22 -18.26
CA GLY A 47 3.57 -8.06 -18.31
C GLY A 47 3.56 -9.22 -17.33
N HIS A 48 2.69 -9.21 -16.35
CA HIS A 48 2.74 -10.19 -15.25
C HIS A 48 1.37 -10.86 -15.04
N PHE A 49 0.91 -11.72 -15.86
CA PHE A 49 1.52 -12.25 -17.09
C PHE A 49 0.48 -12.16 -18.20
N PRO A 50 0.87 -12.04 -19.46
CA PRO A 50 -0.10 -12.00 -20.55
C PRO A 50 -1.03 -13.22 -20.51
N GLY A 51 -2.35 -12.96 -20.53
CA GLY A 51 -3.35 -14.02 -20.44
C GLY A 51 -3.55 -14.64 -19.08
N ARG A 52 -2.72 -14.28 -18.08
CA ARG A 52 -2.86 -14.76 -16.71
C ARG A 52 -2.41 -13.69 -15.73
N PRO A 53 -3.29 -12.73 -15.44
CA PRO A 53 -2.91 -11.61 -14.56
C PRO A 53 -2.75 -12.05 -13.11
N LEU A 54 -1.57 -11.79 -12.57
CA LEU A 54 -1.24 -12.00 -11.17
C LEU A 54 -0.54 -10.75 -10.65
N MET A 55 -0.95 -10.27 -9.49
CA MET A 55 -0.25 -9.15 -8.88
C MET A 55 1.13 -9.62 -8.41
N PRO A 56 2.20 -8.93 -8.84
CA PRO A 56 3.54 -9.28 -8.37
C PRO A 56 3.62 -9.23 -6.85
N GLY A 57 4.23 -10.27 -6.26
CA GLY A 57 4.37 -10.35 -4.81
C GLY A 57 5.12 -9.18 -4.22
N VAL A 58 6.14 -8.69 -4.93
CA VAL A 58 6.90 -7.53 -4.46
C VAL A 58 6.02 -6.28 -4.36
N LEU A 59 5.00 -6.16 -5.19
CA LEU A 59 4.08 -5.02 -5.12
C LEU A 59 3.07 -5.18 -3.98
N VAL A 60 2.69 -6.41 -3.64
CA VAL A 60 1.89 -6.66 -2.43
C VAL A 60 2.67 -6.21 -1.20
N VAL A 61 3.95 -6.56 -1.14
CA VAL A 61 4.82 -6.11 -0.05
C VAL A 61 4.93 -4.58 -0.05
N GLU A 62 5.08 -3.98 -1.22
CA GLU A 62 5.14 -2.53 -1.32
C GLU A 62 3.87 -1.87 -0.77
N ALA A 63 2.70 -2.43 -1.07
CA ALA A 63 1.44 -1.91 -0.55
C ALA A 63 1.41 -1.98 0.99
N ILE A 64 1.91 -3.06 1.56
CA ILE A 64 2.00 -3.20 3.02
C ILE A 64 2.95 -2.15 3.59
N VAL A 65 4.09 -1.96 2.93
CA VAL A 65 5.08 -0.95 3.35
C VAL A 65 4.46 0.45 3.29
N GLN A 66 3.71 0.75 2.25
CA GLN A 66 3.04 2.06 2.14
C GLN A 66 2.02 2.24 3.28
N THR A 67 1.30 1.20 3.65
CA THR A 67 0.38 1.25 4.78
C THR A 67 1.12 1.59 6.07
N ALA A 68 2.26 0.96 6.31
CA ALA A 68 3.08 1.24 7.47
C ALA A 68 3.65 2.66 7.41
N CYS A 69 4.11 3.08 6.25
CA CYS A 69 4.61 4.43 6.06
C CYS A 69 3.53 5.49 6.32
N PHE A 70 2.28 5.19 5.97
CA PHE A 70 1.18 6.09 6.28
C PHE A 70 0.99 6.23 7.78
N ALA A 71 1.01 5.11 8.52
CA ALA A 71 0.82 5.14 9.97
C ALA A 71 1.92 5.95 10.65
N VAL A 72 3.17 5.78 10.23
CA VAL A 72 4.29 6.54 10.75
C VAL A 72 4.22 7.98 10.29
N GLY A 73 3.95 8.19 9.01
CA GLY A 73 3.96 9.51 8.40
C GLY A 73 2.90 10.45 8.95
N ILE A 74 1.71 9.92 9.25
CA ILE A 74 0.66 10.77 9.79
C ILE A 74 1.03 11.28 11.19
N LYS A 75 1.69 10.46 11.99
CA LYS A 75 2.17 10.89 13.28
C LYS A 75 3.29 11.91 13.15
N MET A 76 4.23 11.67 12.26
CA MET A 76 5.33 12.61 12.02
C MET A 76 4.83 13.94 11.49
N LYS A 77 3.81 13.92 10.65
CA LYS A 77 3.23 15.14 10.11
C LYS A 77 2.58 15.99 11.20
N GLU A 78 2.03 15.35 12.23
CA GLU A 78 1.45 16.05 13.37
C GLU A 78 2.51 16.63 14.29
N GLU A 79 3.64 15.93 14.46
CA GLU A 79 4.69 16.31 15.39
C GLU A 79 5.80 17.14 14.74
N MET A 80 6.06 16.88 13.46
CA MET A 80 7.18 17.47 12.74
C MET A 80 6.74 17.89 11.35
N LYS A 81 7.42 18.87 10.83
CA LYS A 81 7.09 19.46 9.54
C LYS A 81 7.75 18.73 8.37
N ASN A 82 8.62 17.79 8.65
CA ASN A 82 9.35 17.11 7.60
C ASN A 82 9.43 15.62 7.89
N PRO A 83 8.43 14.86 7.43
CA PRO A 83 8.48 13.41 7.60
C PRO A 83 9.62 12.84 6.76
N GLY A 84 10.63 12.31 7.40
CA GLY A 84 11.73 11.69 6.73
C GLY A 84 11.32 10.37 6.09
N VAL A 85 12.17 9.91 5.15
CA VAL A 85 11.99 8.59 4.57
C VAL A 85 12.47 7.57 5.60
N SER A 86 11.60 6.66 5.96
CA SER A 86 11.93 5.59 6.88
C SER A 86 12.57 4.42 6.14
N PHE A 87 13.60 3.87 6.73
CA PHE A 87 14.18 2.63 6.27
C PHE A 87 13.36 1.48 6.83
N MET A 88 12.96 0.56 5.98
CA MET A 88 12.23 -0.63 6.40
C MET A 88 12.91 -1.86 5.84
N THR A 89 13.00 -2.89 6.66
CA THR A 89 13.51 -4.18 6.22
C THR A 89 12.35 -5.14 6.00
N ILE A 90 12.49 -5.96 4.97
CA ILE A 90 11.52 -6.99 4.66
C ILE A 90 12.14 -8.32 5.03
N ASP A 91 11.48 -9.06 5.93
CA ASP A 91 12.00 -10.31 6.42
C ASP A 91 10.90 -11.39 6.36
N LYS A 92 11.26 -12.56 5.87
CA LYS A 92 10.40 -13.76 5.86
C LYS A 92 9.04 -13.54 5.19
N CYS A 93 9.04 -13.05 3.96
CA CYS A 93 7.83 -12.90 3.18
C CYS A 93 7.40 -14.23 2.55
N LYS A 94 6.11 -14.57 2.71
CA LYS A 94 5.55 -15.76 2.10
C LYS A 94 4.27 -15.42 1.35
N PHE A 95 4.18 -15.89 0.11
CA PHE A 95 3.01 -15.67 -0.73
C PHE A 95 2.29 -16.99 -0.94
N ARG A 96 1.13 -17.14 -0.31
CA ARG A 96 0.39 -18.41 -0.30
C ARG A 96 -0.79 -18.44 -1.25
N LYS A 97 -1.33 -17.30 -1.58
CA LYS A 97 -2.46 -17.17 -2.51
C LYS A 97 -2.13 -16.15 -3.58
N PRO A 98 -2.41 -16.47 -4.86
CA PRO A 98 -2.27 -15.45 -5.90
C PRO A 98 -3.29 -14.34 -5.71
N VAL A 99 -2.88 -13.13 -6.03
CA VAL A 99 -3.75 -11.95 -6.05
C VAL A 99 -4.07 -11.65 -7.50
N THR A 100 -5.35 -11.58 -7.82
CA THR A 100 -5.82 -11.41 -9.19
C THR A 100 -6.79 -10.23 -9.28
N PRO A 101 -7.03 -9.70 -10.50
CA PRO A 101 -8.01 -8.61 -10.66
C PRO A 101 -9.37 -9.00 -10.09
N GLY A 102 -9.99 -8.07 -9.39
CA GLY A 102 -11.26 -8.29 -8.70
C GLY A 102 -11.09 -8.50 -7.20
N ASP A 103 -9.88 -8.77 -6.73
CA ASP A 103 -9.61 -8.94 -5.32
C ASP A 103 -9.55 -7.60 -4.61
N VAL A 104 -9.91 -7.62 -3.32
CA VAL A 104 -9.69 -6.49 -2.42
C VAL A 104 -8.68 -6.95 -1.39
N LEU A 105 -7.50 -6.33 -1.38
CA LEU A 105 -6.45 -6.66 -0.42
C LEU A 105 -6.69 -5.91 0.88
N ASN A 106 -6.66 -6.65 1.97
CA ASN A 106 -6.66 -6.07 3.31
C ASN A 106 -5.22 -6.03 3.80
N LEU A 107 -4.73 -4.83 4.01
CA LEU A 107 -3.32 -4.58 4.37
C LEU A 107 -3.28 -4.18 5.85
N LYS A 108 -2.72 -5.05 6.66
CA LYS A 108 -2.70 -4.83 8.13
C LYS A 108 -1.28 -4.83 8.67
#